data_b37f4bbad0423144a9a993fb963d3667
#
_entry.id   b37f4bbad0423144a9a993fb963d3667
#
_cell.length_a   1.000
_cell.length_b   1.000
_cell.length_c   1.000
_cell.angle_alpha   90.00
_cell.angle_beta   90.00
_cell.angle_gamma   90.00
#
_symmetry.space_group_name_H-M   'P 1'
#
loop_
_entity.id
_entity.type
_entity.pdbx_description
1 polymer ?
#
loop_
_entity_poly.entity_id
_entity_poly.type
_entity_poly.pdbx_seq_one_letter_code
_entity_poly.pdbx_strand_id
1 'polypeptide(L)'
;CQRLGVGITVMKAFGGGDLLNEQLSPAGKALSLYQCIHYALTRPGVACVVSGARTPEELRSSIAYETASPEETDYAAAFAQFPRISWRGHCMYCGHCAPCPVGIDVASVLKFLNLAKAQGTLPETVREHYALLEHPAGACISCGSCEQRCPFGVQVMEHMRQAREAFGK
;
A
#
# COMPACT_ATOMS: atom_id res chain seq x y z
N CYS A 1 1.07 -1.58 21.39
CA CYS A 1 -0.27 -1.08 21.73
C CYS A 1 -0.90 -1.95 22.79
N GLN A 2 -1.13 -3.26 22.57
CA GLN A 2 -1.80 -4.16 23.52
C GLN A 2 -1.20 -4.11 24.92
N ARG A 3 0.13 -4.21 25.07
CA ARG A 3 0.83 -4.16 26.37
C ARG A 3 0.58 -2.86 27.16
N LEU A 4 0.28 -1.78 26.45
CA LEU A 4 0.05 -0.45 27.05
C LEU A 4 -1.44 -0.10 27.13
N GLY A 5 -2.35 -1.03 26.84
CA GLY A 5 -3.78 -0.77 26.80
C GLY A 5 -4.24 0.20 25.73
N VAL A 6 -3.44 0.40 24.67
CA VAL A 6 -3.77 1.30 23.56
C VAL A 6 -4.44 0.50 22.45
N GLY A 7 -5.67 0.86 22.12
CA GLY A 7 -6.42 0.26 21.03
C GLY A 7 -5.91 0.71 19.65
N ILE A 8 -6.00 -0.18 18.66
CA ILE A 8 -5.64 0.07 17.26
C ILE A 8 -6.93 0.12 16.44
N THR A 9 -7.11 1.19 15.66
CA THR A 9 -8.14 1.26 14.61
C THR A 9 -7.50 0.92 13.27
N VAL A 10 -8.04 -0.07 12.57
CA VAL A 10 -7.55 -0.53 11.27
C VAL A 10 -8.33 0.16 10.15
N MET A 11 -7.62 0.82 9.27
CA MET A 11 -8.12 1.31 7.97
C MET A 11 -7.58 0.41 6.85
N LYS A 12 -8.24 0.44 5.69
CA LYS A 12 -7.80 -0.32 4.50
C LYS A 12 -7.75 -1.85 4.70
N ALA A 13 -8.59 -2.40 5.58
CA ALA A 13 -8.67 -3.84 5.82
C ALA A 13 -8.92 -4.66 4.54
N PHE A 14 -9.49 -4.04 3.51
CA PHE A 14 -9.75 -4.66 2.21
C PHE A 14 -8.70 -4.35 1.14
N GLY A 15 -7.53 -3.77 1.52
CA GLY A 15 -6.49 -3.39 0.57
C GLY A 15 -6.94 -2.34 -0.46
N GLY A 16 -7.87 -1.46 -0.09
CA GLY A 16 -8.50 -0.51 -1.03
C GLY A 16 -9.59 -1.13 -1.91
N GLY A 17 -9.96 -2.37 -1.67
CA GLY A 17 -10.89 -3.19 -2.46
C GLY A 17 -10.20 -4.31 -3.22
N ASP A 18 -8.88 -4.26 -3.37
CA ASP A 18 -8.12 -5.24 -4.16
C ASP A 18 -8.26 -6.66 -3.61
N LEU A 19 -8.29 -6.84 -2.30
CA LEU A 19 -8.44 -8.15 -1.66
C LEU A 19 -9.80 -8.79 -1.94
N LEU A 20 -10.83 -8.01 -2.24
CA LEU A 20 -12.18 -8.48 -2.57
C LEU A 20 -12.35 -8.77 -4.06
N ASN A 21 -11.32 -8.55 -4.88
CA ASN A 21 -11.34 -8.74 -6.32
C ASN A 21 -10.36 -9.86 -6.70
N GLU A 22 -10.84 -10.87 -7.44
CA GLU A 22 -10.02 -12.02 -7.83
C GLU A 22 -8.80 -11.65 -8.69
N GLN A 23 -8.96 -10.66 -9.57
CA GLN A 23 -7.90 -10.24 -10.49
C GLN A 23 -6.85 -9.35 -9.83
N LEU A 24 -7.22 -8.60 -8.78
CA LEU A 24 -6.35 -7.67 -8.09
C LEU A 24 -5.77 -8.25 -6.81
N SER A 25 -6.41 -9.28 -6.25
CA SER A 25 -5.95 -9.92 -5.02
C SER A 25 -4.60 -10.61 -5.24
N PRO A 26 -3.61 -10.32 -4.40
CA PRO A 26 -2.32 -11.02 -4.45
C PRO A 26 -2.42 -12.51 -4.13
N ALA A 27 -3.58 -12.98 -3.65
CA ALA A 27 -3.88 -14.40 -3.45
C ALA A 27 -4.25 -15.14 -4.73
N GLY A 28 -4.46 -14.43 -5.86
CA GLY A 28 -5.01 -15.00 -7.07
C GLY A 28 -6.49 -15.42 -6.94
N LYS A 29 -7.14 -15.01 -5.86
CA LYS A 29 -8.57 -15.17 -5.60
C LYS A 29 -9.08 -14.05 -4.71
N ALA A 30 -10.36 -13.73 -4.81
CA ALA A 30 -11.00 -12.80 -3.88
C ALA A 30 -11.07 -13.40 -2.47
N LEU A 31 -10.77 -12.59 -1.46
CA LEU A 31 -11.14 -12.88 -0.08
C LEU A 31 -12.56 -12.40 0.17
N SER A 32 -13.26 -13.04 1.11
CA SER A 32 -14.53 -12.51 1.56
C SER A 32 -14.33 -11.28 2.45
N LEU A 33 -15.33 -10.42 2.49
CA LEU A 33 -15.38 -9.27 3.40
C LEU A 33 -15.20 -9.72 4.86
N TYR A 34 -15.83 -10.83 5.24
CA TYR A 34 -15.74 -11.37 6.60
C TYR A 34 -14.34 -11.90 6.93
N GLN A 35 -13.68 -12.55 5.99
CA GLN A 35 -12.27 -13.00 6.17
C GLN A 35 -11.34 -11.81 6.41
N CYS A 36 -11.49 -10.73 5.65
CA CYS A 36 -10.68 -9.53 5.81
C CYS A 36 -10.92 -8.83 7.17
N ILE A 37 -12.19 -8.69 7.59
CA ILE A 37 -12.56 -8.11 8.88
C ILE A 37 -12.04 -8.98 10.02
N HIS A 38 -12.27 -10.29 9.94
CA HIS A 38 -11.87 -11.25 10.96
C HIS A 38 -10.35 -11.27 11.14
N TYR A 39 -9.60 -11.30 10.04
CA TYR A 39 -8.14 -11.20 10.08
C TYR A 39 -7.68 -9.98 10.88
N ALA A 40 -8.27 -8.81 10.60
CA ALA A 40 -7.88 -7.58 11.28
C ALA A 40 -8.26 -7.61 12.77
N LEU A 41 -9.50 -7.94 13.10
CA LEU A 41 -10.02 -7.92 14.47
C LEU A 41 -9.37 -8.96 15.39
N THR A 42 -8.84 -10.05 14.83
CA THR A 42 -8.12 -11.07 15.60
C THR A 42 -6.66 -10.71 15.88
N ARG A 43 -6.15 -9.58 15.39
CA ARG A 43 -4.79 -9.13 15.70
C ARG A 43 -4.72 -8.49 17.09
N PRO A 44 -3.64 -8.76 17.84
CA PRO A 44 -3.48 -8.23 19.20
C PRO A 44 -3.59 -6.70 19.26
N GLY A 45 -4.48 -6.20 20.11
CA GLY A 45 -4.67 -4.76 20.32
C GLY A 45 -5.57 -4.07 19.30
N VAL A 46 -6.07 -4.75 18.27
CA VAL A 46 -7.04 -4.17 17.35
C VAL A 46 -8.40 -4.08 18.02
N ALA A 47 -8.95 -2.87 18.08
CA ALA A 47 -10.23 -2.56 18.70
C ALA A 47 -11.33 -2.28 17.67
N CYS A 48 -10.96 -1.85 16.46
CA CYS A 48 -11.94 -1.43 15.46
C CYS A 48 -11.40 -1.57 14.04
N VAL A 49 -12.29 -1.88 13.11
CA VAL A 49 -12.06 -1.83 11.66
C VAL A 49 -12.99 -0.80 11.02
N VAL A 50 -12.42 0.13 10.25
CA VAL A 50 -13.18 1.10 9.45
C VAL A 50 -13.31 0.56 8.03
N SER A 51 -14.50 0.05 7.68
CA SER A 51 -14.75 -0.63 6.41
C SER A 51 -14.73 0.29 5.19
N GLY A 52 -14.98 1.59 5.37
CA GLY A 52 -15.00 2.55 4.26
C GLY A 52 -16.22 2.36 3.34
N ALA A 53 -17.35 1.89 3.89
CA ALA A 53 -18.59 1.71 3.17
C ALA A 53 -19.08 3.03 2.55
N ARG A 54 -19.52 2.98 1.28
CA ARG A 54 -20.03 4.13 0.51
C ARG A 54 -21.55 4.10 0.38
N THR A 55 -22.15 2.92 0.58
CA THR A 55 -23.60 2.75 0.52
C THR A 55 -24.13 2.08 1.79
N PRO A 56 -25.44 2.26 2.11
CA PRO A 56 -26.06 1.55 3.23
C PRO A 56 -25.94 0.03 3.11
N GLU A 57 -25.95 -0.52 1.90
CA GLU A 57 -25.83 -1.96 1.62
C GLU A 57 -24.42 -2.45 1.97
N GLU A 58 -23.38 -1.74 1.57
CA GLU A 58 -21.99 -2.05 1.93
C GLU A 58 -21.80 -2.00 3.45
N LEU A 59 -22.45 -1.03 4.13
CA LEU A 59 -22.40 -0.94 5.58
C LEU A 59 -23.09 -2.13 6.25
N ARG A 60 -24.31 -2.50 5.80
CA ARG A 60 -25.02 -3.66 6.33
C ARG A 60 -24.23 -4.95 6.13
N SER A 61 -23.60 -5.11 4.98
CA SER A 61 -22.71 -6.26 4.71
C SER A 61 -21.55 -6.31 5.66
N SER A 62 -20.95 -5.15 6.01
CA SER A 62 -19.85 -5.09 6.98
C SER A 62 -20.32 -5.44 8.40
N ILE A 63 -21.51 -4.97 8.81
CA ILE A 63 -22.08 -5.25 10.14
C ILE A 63 -22.50 -6.72 10.26
N ALA A 64 -22.95 -7.35 9.18
CA ALA A 64 -23.34 -8.76 9.17
C ALA A 64 -22.18 -9.72 9.55
N TYR A 65 -20.94 -9.24 9.56
CA TYR A 65 -19.80 -9.95 10.13
C TYR A 65 -20.04 -10.41 11.58
N GLU A 66 -20.83 -9.66 12.38
CA GLU A 66 -21.13 -10.03 13.79
C GLU A 66 -21.84 -11.36 13.93
N THR A 67 -22.56 -11.79 12.89
CA THR A 67 -23.31 -13.06 12.85
C THR A 67 -22.70 -14.07 11.89
N ALA A 68 -21.55 -13.78 11.31
CA ALA A 68 -20.88 -14.68 10.39
C ALA A 68 -20.40 -15.95 11.08
N SER A 69 -20.54 -17.09 10.39
CA SER A 69 -20.11 -18.39 10.90
C SER A 69 -18.58 -18.51 10.93
N PRO A 70 -18.03 -19.46 11.70
CA PRO A 70 -16.60 -19.75 11.68
C PRO A 70 -16.07 -20.08 10.28
N GLU A 71 -16.86 -20.77 9.45
CA GLU A 71 -16.50 -21.13 8.08
C GLU A 71 -16.39 -19.89 7.18
N GLU A 72 -17.30 -18.93 7.33
CA GLU A 72 -17.32 -17.68 6.55
C GLU A 72 -16.15 -16.76 6.93
N THR A 73 -15.66 -16.85 8.16
CA THR A 73 -14.55 -16.05 8.68
C THR A 73 -13.19 -16.74 8.53
N ASP A 74 -13.15 -18.03 8.17
CA ASP A 74 -11.89 -18.76 8.01
C ASP A 74 -11.06 -18.21 6.85
N TYR A 75 -10.00 -17.53 7.21
CA TYR A 75 -9.00 -17.03 6.26
C TYR A 75 -7.78 -17.95 6.13
N ALA A 76 -7.64 -18.99 6.97
CA ALA A 76 -6.44 -19.82 7.01
C ALA A 76 -6.22 -20.56 5.68
N ALA A 77 -7.27 -21.14 5.11
CA ALA A 77 -7.22 -21.81 3.82
C ALA A 77 -6.89 -20.82 2.67
N ALA A 78 -7.36 -19.58 2.77
CA ALA A 78 -7.00 -18.54 1.81
C ALA A 78 -5.52 -18.16 1.93
N PHE A 79 -5.02 -17.95 3.16
CA PHE A 79 -3.62 -17.59 3.41
C PHE A 79 -2.63 -18.71 3.11
N ALA A 80 -3.03 -19.97 3.25
CA ALA A 80 -2.18 -21.11 2.88
C ALA A 80 -1.81 -21.12 1.38
N GLN A 81 -2.62 -20.50 0.55
CA GLN A 81 -2.42 -20.38 -0.89
C GLN A 81 -1.79 -19.05 -1.30
N PHE A 82 -1.62 -18.11 -0.36
CA PHE A 82 -0.93 -16.86 -0.67
C PHE A 82 0.51 -17.15 -1.06
N PRO A 83 0.98 -16.68 -2.21
CA PRO A 83 2.41 -16.63 -2.46
C PRO A 83 3.04 -15.82 -1.32
N ARG A 84 4.21 -16.23 -0.85
CA ARG A 84 4.94 -15.41 0.12
C ARG A 84 5.21 -14.07 -0.54
N ILE A 85 4.40 -13.06 -0.24
CA ILE A 85 4.56 -11.73 -0.78
C ILE A 85 5.86 -11.19 -0.22
N SER A 86 6.86 -11.13 -1.07
CA SER A 86 8.11 -10.44 -0.75
C SER A 86 7.90 -8.97 -1.08
N TRP A 87 7.97 -8.11 -0.08
CA TRP A 87 8.04 -6.66 -0.28
C TRP A 87 9.39 -6.20 -0.82
N ARG A 88 10.31 -7.12 -1.08
CA ARG A 88 11.58 -6.79 -1.72
C ARG A 88 11.36 -6.16 -3.08
N GLY A 89 12.08 -5.07 -3.32
CA GLY A 89 11.95 -4.31 -4.58
C GLY A 89 10.76 -3.34 -4.62
N HIS A 90 9.84 -3.38 -3.63
CA HIS A 90 8.69 -2.49 -3.60
C HIS A 90 8.90 -1.34 -2.62
N CYS A 91 8.64 -0.12 -3.08
CA CYS A 91 8.73 1.05 -2.23
C CYS A 91 7.53 1.12 -1.27
N MET A 92 7.81 1.13 0.02
CA MET A 92 6.81 1.23 1.09
C MET A 92 6.64 2.68 1.59
N TYR A 93 7.24 3.65 0.91
CA TYR A 93 7.19 5.08 1.25
C TYR A 93 7.57 5.39 2.71
N CYS A 94 8.45 4.56 3.28
CA CYS A 94 8.81 4.59 4.71
C CYS A 94 9.83 5.67 5.09
N GLY A 95 10.43 6.35 4.10
CA GLY A 95 11.37 7.45 4.31
C GLY A 95 12.81 7.06 4.68
N HIS A 96 13.14 5.76 4.83
CA HIS A 96 14.51 5.34 5.18
C HIS A 96 15.58 5.75 4.16
N CYS A 97 15.17 6.06 2.93
CA CYS A 97 16.08 6.59 1.90
C CYS A 97 16.60 8.01 2.18
N ALA A 98 15.95 8.75 3.07
CA ALA A 98 16.40 10.08 3.49
C ALA A 98 17.61 10.02 4.47
N PRO A 99 18.45 11.11 4.51
CA PRO A 99 18.40 12.29 3.66
C PRO A 99 19.02 12.05 2.28
N CYS A 100 18.46 12.68 1.25
CA CYS A 100 19.11 12.72 -0.06
C CYS A 100 20.14 13.86 -0.09
N PRO A 101 21.38 13.65 -0.58
CA PRO A 101 22.39 14.70 -0.60
C PRO A 101 22.04 15.89 -1.51
N VAL A 102 21.13 15.69 -2.47
CA VAL A 102 20.62 16.77 -3.33
C VAL A 102 19.15 17.14 -3.01
N GLY A 103 18.66 16.78 -1.84
CA GLY A 103 17.36 17.23 -1.34
C GLY A 103 16.12 16.54 -1.92
N ILE A 104 16.26 15.48 -2.73
CA ILE A 104 15.10 14.80 -3.31
C ILE A 104 14.29 14.09 -2.22
N ASP A 105 12.99 14.34 -2.16
CA ASP A 105 12.03 13.46 -1.47
C ASP A 105 11.78 12.21 -2.31
N VAL A 106 12.65 11.23 -2.11
CA VAL A 106 12.62 9.96 -2.85
C VAL A 106 11.29 9.23 -2.69
N ALA A 107 10.70 9.26 -1.50
CA ALA A 107 9.43 8.57 -1.25
C ALA A 107 8.28 9.19 -2.06
N SER A 108 8.21 10.50 -2.13
CA SER A 108 7.21 11.22 -2.93
C SER A 108 7.40 11.01 -4.43
N VAL A 109 8.64 11.07 -4.92
CA VAL A 109 8.94 10.78 -6.34
C VAL A 109 8.47 9.37 -6.72
N LEU A 110 8.82 8.35 -5.92
CA LEU A 110 8.41 6.98 -6.20
C LEU A 110 6.89 6.79 -6.09
N LYS A 111 6.24 7.49 -5.16
CA LYS A 111 4.77 7.48 -5.03
C LYS A 111 4.10 7.98 -6.31
N PHE A 112 4.52 9.11 -6.85
CA PHE A 112 3.96 9.66 -8.07
C PHE A 112 4.26 8.77 -9.29
N LEU A 113 5.46 8.20 -9.38
CA LEU A 113 5.79 7.24 -10.44
C LEU A 113 4.88 6.00 -10.38
N ASN A 114 4.66 5.44 -9.20
CA ASN A 114 3.80 4.27 -9.04
C ASN A 114 2.34 4.58 -9.36
N LEU A 115 1.84 5.78 -9.00
CA LEU A 115 0.51 6.24 -9.39
C LEU A 115 0.35 6.37 -10.91
N ALA A 116 1.36 6.90 -11.60
CA ALA A 116 1.37 6.99 -13.05
C ALA A 116 1.35 5.59 -13.70
N LYS A 117 2.19 4.67 -13.20
CA LYS A 117 2.27 3.29 -13.72
C LYS A 117 0.97 2.51 -13.52
N ALA A 118 0.32 2.66 -12.36
CA ALA A 118 -0.89 1.94 -12.03
C ALA A 118 -2.08 2.29 -12.91
N GLN A 119 -2.09 3.49 -13.51
CA GLN A 119 -3.22 3.97 -14.33
C GLN A 119 -2.97 3.84 -15.84
N GLY A 120 -1.81 3.35 -16.26
CA GLY A 120 -1.46 3.18 -17.67
C GLY A 120 -1.30 4.51 -18.47
N THR A 121 -1.80 5.60 -17.92
CA THR A 121 -1.65 6.98 -18.43
C THR A 121 -1.27 7.89 -17.28
N LEU A 122 -0.54 8.97 -17.56
CA LEU A 122 -0.18 9.94 -16.52
C LEU A 122 -1.36 10.90 -16.25
N PRO A 123 -2.07 10.76 -15.11
CA PRO A 123 -3.15 11.67 -14.76
C PRO A 123 -2.65 13.09 -14.57
N GLU A 124 -3.44 14.08 -14.99
CA GLU A 124 -3.07 15.50 -14.88
C GLU A 124 -2.80 15.90 -13.43
N THR A 125 -3.64 15.48 -12.50
CA THR A 125 -3.45 15.76 -11.06
C THR A 125 -2.12 15.20 -10.51
N VAL A 126 -1.68 14.04 -11.00
CA VAL A 126 -0.38 13.46 -10.60
C VAL A 126 0.76 14.29 -11.19
N ARG A 127 0.63 14.74 -12.45
CA ARG A 127 1.58 15.62 -13.13
C ARG A 127 1.73 16.95 -12.38
N GLU A 128 0.60 17.59 -12.04
CA GLU A 128 0.57 18.86 -11.31
C GLU A 128 1.25 18.74 -9.95
N HIS A 129 0.90 17.72 -9.17
CA HIS A 129 1.52 17.51 -7.85
C HIS A 129 3.01 17.18 -7.94
N TYR A 130 3.42 16.39 -8.95
CA TYR A 130 4.84 16.13 -9.19
C TYR A 130 5.60 17.42 -9.53
N ALA A 131 4.98 18.32 -10.28
CA ALA A 131 5.58 19.59 -10.68
C ALA A 131 5.86 20.53 -9.50
N LEU A 132 5.17 20.34 -8.37
CA LEU A 132 5.38 21.10 -7.13
C LEU A 132 6.56 20.60 -6.29
N LEU A 133 7.18 19.48 -6.66
CA LEU A 133 8.37 18.99 -5.95
C LEU A 133 9.54 19.97 -6.15
N GLU A 134 10.13 20.39 -5.04
CA GLU A 134 11.29 21.30 -5.04
C GLU A 134 12.50 20.69 -5.76
N HIS A 135 12.72 19.37 -5.54
CA HIS A 135 13.77 18.60 -6.18
C HIS A 135 13.19 17.38 -6.90
N PRO A 136 12.89 17.48 -8.20
CA PRO A 136 12.36 16.37 -9.00
C PRO A 136 13.42 15.30 -9.27
N ALA A 137 13.02 14.18 -9.89
CA ALA A 137 13.90 13.06 -10.19
C ALA A 137 15.12 13.44 -11.05
N GLY A 138 15.00 14.47 -11.88
CA GLY A 138 16.10 14.98 -12.71
C GLY A 138 17.29 15.53 -11.91
N ALA A 139 17.10 15.92 -10.65
CA ALA A 139 18.17 16.33 -9.77
C ALA A 139 19.03 15.17 -9.24
N CYS A 140 18.66 13.92 -9.53
CA CYS A 140 19.35 12.73 -9.02
C CYS A 140 20.76 12.61 -9.62
N ILE A 141 21.76 12.55 -8.73
CA ILE A 141 23.18 12.37 -9.08
C ILE A 141 23.61 10.89 -9.07
N SER A 142 22.68 9.96 -8.92
CA SER A 142 22.92 8.51 -8.93
C SER A 142 23.97 8.03 -7.91
N CYS A 143 24.05 8.65 -6.73
CA CYS A 143 25.06 8.33 -5.71
C CYS A 143 24.79 7.01 -4.95
N GLY A 144 23.63 6.38 -5.08
CA GLY A 144 23.27 5.09 -4.47
C GLY A 144 22.96 5.13 -2.97
N SER A 145 23.12 6.27 -2.28
CA SER A 145 22.92 6.35 -0.82
C SER A 145 21.51 5.94 -0.35
N CYS A 146 20.51 6.22 -1.16
CA CYS A 146 19.12 5.85 -0.89
C CYS A 146 18.89 4.33 -0.99
N GLU A 147 19.56 3.65 -1.94
CA GLU A 147 19.47 2.20 -2.11
C GLU A 147 20.16 1.45 -0.97
N GLN A 148 21.33 1.93 -0.53
CA GLN A 148 22.06 1.35 0.60
C GLN A 148 21.24 1.38 1.90
N ARG A 149 20.43 2.42 2.09
CA ARG A 149 19.56 2.56 3.28
C ARG A 149 18.20 1.87 3.15
N CYS A 150 17.84 1.41 1.94
CA CYS A 150 16.51 0.84 1.70
C CYS A 150 16.38 -0.56 2.30
N PRO A 151 15.53 -0.79 3.33
CA PRO A 151 15.37 -2.11 3.92
C PRO A 151 14.66 -3.10 3.00
N PHE A 152 14.05 -2.60 1.92
CA PHE A 152 13.31 -3.41 0.94
C PHE A 152 14.11 -3.67 -0.35
N GLY A 153 15.33 -3.15 -0.46
CA GLY A 153 16.18 -3.36 -1.65
C GLY A 153 15.59 -2.77 -2.94
N VAL A 154 14.94 -1.63 -2.85
CA VAL A 154 14.37 -0.94 -4.01
C VAL A 154 15.48 -0.35 -4.88
N GLN A 155 15.44 -0.58 -6.18
CA GLN A 155 16.35 0.02 -7.16
C GLN A 155 15.95 1.49 -7.42
N VAL A 156 16.26 2.35 -6.45
CA VAL A 156 15.80 3.74 -6.45
C VAL A 156 16.35 4.54 -7.63
N MET A 157 17.60 4.34 -7.99
CA MET A 157 18.22 5.05 -9.11
C MET A 157 17.51 4.76 -10.44
N GLU A 158 17.14 3.50 -10.66
CA GLU A 158 16.36 3.11 -11.84
C GLU A 158 14.96 3.75 -11.82
N HIS A 159 14.30 3.79 -10.65
CA HIS A 159 13.02 4.49 -10.52
C HIS A 159 13.15 6.00 -10.73
N MET A 160 14.26 6.63 -10.32
CA MET A 160 14.52 8.04 -10.62
C MET A 160 14.66 8.28 -12.11
N ARG A 161 15.36 7.39 -12.83
CA ARG A 161 15.46 7.46 -14.30
C ARG A 161 14.07 7.38 -14.94
N GLN A 162 13.26 6.40 -14.54
CA GLN A 162 11.89 6.22 -15.06
C GLN A 162 10.98 7.42 -14.71
N ALA A 163 11.11 7.99 -13.52
CA ALA A 163 10.36 9.17 -13.13
C ALA A 163 10.74 10.38 -13.99
N ARG A 164 12.03 10.59 -14.25
CA ARG A 164 12.49 11.63 -15.16
C ARG A 164 11.92 11.47 -16.56
N GLU A 165 11.86 10.26 -17.09
CA GLU A 165 11.25 9.96 -18.39
C GLU A 165 9.75 10.22 -18.39
N ALA A 166 9.02 9.76 -17.34
CA ALA A 166 7.58 9.89 -17.24
C ALA A 166 7.10 11.33 -17.05
N PHE A 167 7.84 12.14 -16.29
CA PHE A 167 7.44 13.51 -15.92
C PHE A 167 8.21 14.61 -16.66
N GLY A 168 9.26 14.27 -17.41
CA GLY A 168 10.06 15.23 -18.19
C GLY A 168 10.96 16.15 -17.35
N LYS A 169 11.23 15.79 -16.10
CA LYS A 169 11.99 16.61 -15.15
C LYS A 169 12.95 15.77 -14.31
#